data_c6c5de60a66ce2d13534b4efdef08d06
#
_entry.id   c6c5de60a66ce2d13534b4efdef08d06
#
_cell.length_a   1.000
_cell.length_b   1.000
_cell.length_c   1.000
_cell.angle_alpha   90.00
_cell.angle_beta   90.00
_cell.angle_gamma   90.00
#
_symmetry.space_group_name_H-M   'P 1'
#
loop_
_entity.id
_entity.type
_entity.pdbx_description
1 polymer ?
#
loop_
_entity_poly.entity_id
_entity_poly.type
_entity_poly.pdbx_seq_one_letter_code
_entity_poly.pdbx_strand_id
1 'polypeptide(L)'
;MQSSVFGIGRELVSAQIKDNNVYYITKRLNEIGIENRFAVFVDDCLDDITQTINYFLTKTKLIITTGGLGPTFDDLTLQAIALVVNDELILSQKCLSEIELFYEKLYKEGKIADKHLNVNRQKMAYVPKSAILLKNSVGAACGVYVKKDDFH
;
A
#
# COMPACT_ATOMS: atom_id res chain seq x y z
N MET A 1 -9.02 -6.95 -19.08
CA MET A 1 -7.80 -7.00 -18.25
C MET A 1 -8.10 -7.80 -17.00
N GLN A 2 -7.14 -8.61 -16.52
CA GLN A 2 -7.31 -9.42 -15.32
C GLN A 2 -6.43 -8.89 -14.19
N SER A 3 -6.94 -8.96 -12.96
CA SER A 3 -6.27 -8.43 -11.77
C SER A 3 -6.12 -9.46 -10.65
N SER A 4 -5.22 -9.15 -9.74
CA SER A 4 -5.07 -9.78 -8.43
C SER A 4 -5.15 -8.69 -7.34
N VAL A 5 -5.80 -8.98 -6.22
CA VAL A 5 -5.89 -8.05 -5.08
C VAL A 5 -5.30 -8.72 -3.84
N PHE A 6 -4.38 -8.03 -3.17
CA PHE A 6 -3.71 -8.55 -1.97
C PHE A 6 -4.03 -7.71 -0.75
N GLY A 7 -4.42 -8.38 0.32
CA GLY A 7 -4.46 -7.83 1.67
C GLY A 7 -3.17 -8.19 2.40
N ILE A 8 -2.37 -7.21 2.81
CA ILE A 8 -1.11 -7.41 3.52
C ILE A 8 -1.34 -7.09 4.98
N GLY A 9 -1.07 -8.05 5.85
CA GLY A 9 -1.25 -7.93 7.29
C GLY A 9 -1.40 -9.30 7.96
N ARG A 10 -0.63 -9.52 9.01
CA ARG A 10 -0.69 -10.75 9.82
C ARG A 10 -2.07 -10.97 10.41
N GLU A 11 -2.76 -9.90 10.82
CA GLU A 11 -4.10 -9.95 11.38
C GLU A 11 -5.14 -10.45 10.37
N LEU A 12 -4.90 -10.24 9.06
CA LEU A 12 -5.74 -10.78 7.98
C LEU A 12 -5.47 -12.28 7.78
N VAL A 13 -4.20 -12.67 7.72
CA VAL A 13 -3.79 -14.07 7.54
C VAL A 13 -4.25 -14.93 8.72
N SER A 14 -4.14 -14.41 9.94
CA SER A 14 -4.57 -15.10 11.17
C SER A 14 -6.07 -14.99 11.47
N ALA A 15 -6.84 -14.33 10.59
CA ALA A 15 -8.28 -14.09 10.74
C ALA A 15 -8.67 -13.38 12.05
N GLN A 16 -7.78 -12.56 12.61
CA GLN A 16 -8.06 -11.74 13.80
C GLN A 16 -9.01 -10.59 13.47
N ILE A 17 -8.93 -10.06 12.26
CA ILE A 17 -9.86 -9.06 11.74
C ILE A 17 -10.47 -9.54 10.42
N LYS A 18 -11.70 -9.09 10.16
CA LYS A 18 -12.35 -9.32 8.87
C LYS A 18 -11.86 -8.28 7.87
N ASP A 19 -11.39 -8.75 6.71
CA ASP A 19 -11.05 -7.86 5.62
C ASP A 19 -12.29 -7.20 5.01
N ASN A 20 -12.17 -5.91 4.74
CA ASN A 20 -13.16 -5.14 4.00
C ASN A 20 -12.57 -4.50 2.73
N ASN A 21 -11.24 -4.33 2.69
CA ASN A 21 -10.56 -3.63 1.61
C ASN A 21 -10.46 -4.48 0.34
N VAL A 22 -9.99 -5.74 0.48
CA VAL A 22 -9.89 -6.68 -0.65
C VAL A 22 -11.27 -6.91 -1.26
N TYR A 23 -12.29 -7.12 -0.41
CA TYR A 23 -13.68 -7.25 -0.86
C TYR A 23 -14.15 -6.00 -1.64
N TYR A 24 -13.94 -4.80 -1.07
CA TYR A 24 -14.35 -3.55 -1.70
C TYR A 24 -13.64 -3.32 -3.04
N ILE A 25 -12.32 -3.48 -3.08
CA ILE A 25 -11.51 -3.30 -4.29
C ILE A 25 -11.96 -4.27 -5.37
N THR A 26 -12.10 -5.56 -5.04
CA THR A 26 -12.56 -6.60 -5.96
C THR A 26 -13.93 -6.27 -6.55
N LYS A 27 -14.87 -5.84 -5.70
CA LYS A 27 -16.20 -5.42 -6.14
C LYS A 27 -16.11 -4.25 -7.13
N ARG A 28 -15.33 -3.22 -6.81
CA ARG A 28 -15.16 -2.05 -7.68
C ARG A 28 -14.51 -2.37 -9.02
N LEU A 29 -13.52 -3.28 -9.03
CA LEU A 29 -12.88 -3.73 -10.27
C LEU A 29 -13.90 -4.43 -11.18
N ASN A 30 -14.70 -5.34 -10.64
CA ASN A 30 -15.73 -6.04 -11.40
C ASN A 30 -16.80 -5.07 -11.95
N GLU A 31 -17.20 -4.05 -11.19
CA GLU A 31 -18.17 -3.04 -11.64
C GLU A 31 -17.67 -2.23 -12.86
N ILE A 32 -16.36 -2.07 -13.02
CA ILE A 32 -15.74 -1.38 -14.16
C ILE A 32 -15.21 -2.34 -15.25
N GLY A 33 -15.60 -3.62 -15.18
CA GLY A 33 -15.26 -4.63 -16.19
C GLY A 33 -13.83 -5.18 -16.10
N ILE A 34 -13.14 -5.01 -14.97
CA ILE A 34 -11.85 -5.65 -14.69
C ILE A 34 -12.11 -6.90 -13.86
N GLU A 35 -11.89 -8.07 -14.48
CA GLU A 35 -12.06 -9.36 -13.81
C GLU A 35 -10.97 -9.54 -12.73
N ASN A 36 -11.37 -9.63 -11.46
CA ASN A 36 -10.44 -10.04 -10.41
C ASN A 36 -10.37 -11.56 -10.33
N ARG A 37 -9.20 -12.13 -10.62
CA ARG A 37 -8.98 -13.59 -10.61
C ARG A 37 -8.51 -14.13 -9.27
N PHE A 38 -7.79 -13.32 -8.50
CA PHE A 38 -7.18 -13.76 -7.25
C PHE A 38 -7.35 -12.70 -6.17
N ALA A 39 -7.76 -13.16 -5.00
CA ALA A 39 -7.74 -12.39 -3.76
C ALA A 39 -6.88 -13.16 -2.76
N VAL A 40 -5.82 -12.54 -2.25
CA VAL A 40 -4.79 -13.21 -1.46
C VAL A 40 -4.50 -12.40 -0.20
N PHE A 41 -4.33 -13.08 0.93
CA PHE A 41 -3.77 -12.47 2.15
C PHE A 41 -2.34 -12.90 2.33
N VAL A 42 -1.47 -11.93 2.66
CA VAL A 42 -0.02 -12.12 2.81
C VAL A 42 0.39 -11.56 4.17
N ASP A 43 1.26 -12.25 4.87
CA ASP A 43 1.85 -11.79 6.14
C ASP A 43 2.79 -10.60 5.91
N ASP A 44 3.03 -9.82 6.96
CA ASP A 44 3.95 -8.66 6.98
C ASP A 44 5.42 -9.11 6.94
N CYS A 45 5.76 -9.96 6.01
CA CYS A 45 7.11 -10.45 5.74
C CYS A 45 7.58 -9.97 4.37
N LEU A 46 8.73 -9.29 4.31
CA LEU A 46 9.24 -8.72 3.07
C LEU A 46 9.40 -9.75 1.95
N ASP A 47 9.93 -10.93 2.30
CA ASP A 47 10.14 -12.01 1.35
C ASP A 47 8.82 -12.59 0.85
N ASP A 48 7.84 -12.81 1.74
CA ASP A 48 6.53 -13.34 1.37
C ASP A 48 5.77 -12.38 0.46
N ILE A 49 5.78 -11.08 0.78
CA ILE A 49 5.16 -10.05 -0.06
C ILE A 49 5.83 -10.02 -1.44
N THR A 50 7.18 -9.98 -1.47
CA THR A 50 7.95 -9.89 -2.71
C THR A 50 7.74 -11.13 -3.60
N GLN A 51 7.81 -12.32 -3.03
CA GLN A 51 7.59 -13.58 -3.76
C GLN A 51 6.16 -13.67 -4.28
N THR A 52 5.17 -13.28 -3.47
CA THR A 52 3.76 -13.30 -3.85
C THR A 52 3.53 -12.35 -5.03
N ILE A 53 4.02 -11.11 -4.96
CA ILE A 53 3.88 -10.16 -6.08
C ILE A 53 4.53 -10.75 -7.35
N ASN A 54 5.77 -11.22 -7.29
CA ASN A 54 6.48 -11.80 -8.43
C ASN A 54 5.73 -12.99 -9.04
N TYR A 55 5.17 -13.88 -8.22
CA TYR A 55 4.37 -15.01 -8.70
C TYR A 55 3.14 -14.54 -9.44
N PHE A 56 2.39 -13.58 -8.90
CA PHE A 56 1.14 -13.12 -9.51
C PHE A 56 1.33 -12.20 -10.70
N LEU A 57 2.48 -11.55 -10.87
CA LEU A 57 2.86 -10.87 -12.12
C LEU A 57 2.90 -11.84 -13.31
N THR A 58 3.11 -13.15 -13.09
CA THR A 58 3.00 -14.16 -14.14
C THR A 58 1.55 -14.54 -14.50
N LYS A 59 0.58 -14.14 -13.70
CA LYS A 59 -0.84 -14.56 -13.81
C LYS A 59 -1.77 -13.43 -14.24
N THR A 60 -1.50 -12.22 -13.80
CA THR A 60 -2.36 -11.05 -14.04
C THR A 60 -1.51 -9.83 -14.35
N LYS A 61 -2.07 -8.88 -15.11
CA LYS A 61 -1.37 -7.65 -15.50
C LYS A 61 -1.56 -6.49 -14.53
N LEU A 62 -2.50 -6.62 -13.61
CA LEU A 62 -2.79 -5.62 -12.59
C LEU A 62 -2.75 -6.27 -11.21
N ILE A 63 -1.91 -5.75 -10.32
CA ILE A 63 -1.89 -6.13 -8.92
C ILE A 63 -2.24 -4.91 -8.09
N ILE A 64 -3.21 -5.04 -7.19
CA ILE A 64 -3.55 -4.00 -6.22
C ILE A 64 -3.27 -4.56 -4.83
N THR A 65 -2.46 -3.85 -4.06
CA THR A 65 -2.15 -4.19 -2.67
C THR A 65 -2.84 -3.22 -1.72
N THR A 66 -3.28 -3.69 -0.57
CA THR A 66 -3.79 -2.89 0.55
C THR A 66 -3.25 -3.42 1.86
N GLY A 67 -2.91 -2.54 2.78
CA GLY A 67 -2.22 -2.86 4.05
C GLY A 67 -0.71 -2.67 3.97
N GLY A 68 -0.03 -2.70 5.12
CA GLY A 68 1.42 -2.54 5.23
C GLY A 68 1.98 -1.20 4.75
N LEU A 69 1.19 -0.10 4.85
CA LEU A 69 1.58 1.26 4.43
C LEU A 69 1.75 2.23 5.60
N GLY A 70 1.62 1.76 6.83
CA GLY A 70 1.65 2.56 8.03
C GLY A 70 3.06 2.93 8.51
N PRO A 71 3.14 3.49 9.73
CA PRO A 71 4.39 3.98 10.30
C PRO A 71 5.20 2.92 11.06
N THR A 72 4.70 1.69 11.20
CA THR A 72 5.36 0.66 12.00
C THR A 72 6.48 -0.05 11.24
N PHE A 73 7.35 -0.77 11.93
CA PHE A 73 8.52 -1.42 11.30
C PHE A 73 8.12 -2.55 10.34
N ASP A 74 6.98 -3.16 10.57
CA ASP A 74 6.37 -4.24 9.79
C ASP A 74 5.52 -3.76 8.61
N ASP A 75 5.33 -2.45 8.43
CA ASP A 75 4.72 -1.89 7.22
C ASP A 75 5.74 -1.90 6.07
N LEU A 76 5.79 -3.00 5.30
CA LEU A 76 6.85 -3.28 4.33
C LEU A 76 6.39 -3.26 2.86
N THR A 77 5.13 -2.93 2.60
CA THR A 77 4.52 -3.02 1.25
C THR A 77 5.27 -2.19 0.22
N LEU A 78 5.59 -0.92 0.51
CA LEU A 78 6.31 -0.07 -0.45
C LEU A 78 7.75 -0.53 -0.70
N GLN A 79 8.40 -1.10 0.32
CA GLN A 79 9.73 -1.69 0.18
C GLN A 79 9.68 -2.94 -0.72
N ALA A 80 8.70 -3.81 -0.54
CA ALA A 80 8.50 -4.98 -1.38
C ALA A 80 8.23 -4.60 -2.84
N ILE A 81 7.36 -3.61 -3.07
CA ILE A 81 7.08 -3.10 -4.42
C ILE A 81 8.36 -2.55 -5.06
N ALA A 82 9.14 -1.73 -4.35
CA ALA A 82 10.41 -1.20 -4.88
C ALA A 82 11.38 -2.31 -5.30
N LEU A 83 11.52 -3.36 -4.48
CA LEU A 83 12.34 -4.53 -4.82
C LEU A 83 11.84 -5.25 -6.07
N VAL A 84 10.54 -5.49 -6.17
CA VAL A 84 9.93 -6.18 -7.33
C VAL A 84 10.16 -5.41 -8.62
N VAL A 85 10.03 -4.09 -8.59
CA VAL A 85 10.21 -3.27 -9.79
C VAL A 85 11.67 -2.83 -10.01
N ASN A 86 12.58 -3.27 -9.14
CA ASN A 86 14.00 -2.89 -9.15
C ASN A 86 14.19 -1.38 -9.11
N ASP A 87 13.51 -0.73 -8.20
CA ASP A 87 13.56 0.72 -7.98
C ASP A 87 14.06 1.06 -6.57
N GLU A 88 14.50 2.28 -6.36
CA GLU A 88 14.91 2.77 -5.05
C GLU A 88 13.75 3.47 -4.33
N LEU A 89 13.71 3.37 -3.00
CA LEU A 89 12.82 4.18 -2.18
C LEU A 89 13.44 5.57 -1.97
N ILE A 90 12.70 6.61 -2.32
CA ILE A 90 13.10 8.00 -2.09
C ILE A 90 12.10 8.69 -1.17
N LEU A 91 12.61 9.67 -0.39
CA LEU A 91 11.75 10.53 0.41
C LEU A 91 10.98 11.50 -0.50
N SER A 92 9.68 11.32 -0.60
CA SER A 92 8.79 12.20 -1.34
C SER A 92 8.39 13.40 -0.49
N GLN A 93 8.85 14.60 -0.85
CA GLN A 93 8.47 15.85 -0.16
C GLN A 93 6.94 16.09 -0.23
N LYS A 94 6.31 15.68 -1.33
CA LYS A 94 4.85 15.79 -1.48
C LYS A 94 4.11 14.89 -0.49
N CYS A 95 4.49 13.60 -0.38
CA CYS A 95 3.91 12.70 0.61
C CYS A 95 4.18 13.20 2.04
N LEU A 96 5.40 13.67 2.31
CA LEU A 96 5.76 14.20 3.61
C LEU A 96 4.83 15.35 4.03
N SER A 97 4.62 16.33 3.13
CA SER A 97 3.71 17.45 3.39
C SER A 97 2.25 17.02 3.59
N GLU A 98 1.77 16.01 2.84
CA GLU A 98 0.41 15.48 3.03
C GLU A 98 0.26 14.77 4.39
N ILE A 99 1.30 14.04 4.81
CA ILE A 99 1.34 13.39 6.14
C ILE A 99 1.35 14.43 7.26
N GLU A 100 2.16 15.49 7.13
CA GLU A 100 2.18 16.61 8.09
C GLU A 100 0.80 17.24 8.26
N LEU A 101 0.15 17.57 7.15
CA LEU A 101 -1.20 18.15 7.16
C LEU A 101 -2.22 17.21 7.80
N PHE A 102 -2.11 15.90 7.53
CA PHE A 102 -3.01 14.90 8.14
C PHE A 102 -2.85 14.84 9.66
N TYR A 103 -1.60 14.77 10.18
CA TYR A 103 -1.35 14.74 11.62
C TYR A 103 -1.68 16.07 12.29
N GLU A 104 -1.46 17.20 11.62
CA GLU A 104 -1.87 18.51 12.14
C GLU A 104 -3.39 18.61 12.29
N LYS A 105 -4.14 18.08 11.31
CA LYS A 105 -5.61 17.99 11.38
C LYS A 105 -6.06 17.14 12.57
N LEU A 106 -5.50 15.93 12.74
CA LEU A 106 -5.84 15.05 13.86
C LEU A 106 -5.54 15.70 15.21
N TYR A 107 -4.44 16.44 15.32
CA TYR A 107 -4.07 17.18 16.54
C TYR A 107 -5.08 18.29 16.83
N LYS A 108 -5.46 19.09 15.83
CA LYS A 108 -6.48 20.14 15.98
C LYS A 108 -7.86 19.57 16.37
N GLU A 109 -8.18 18.36 15.91
CA GLU A 109 -9.40 17.64 16.27
C GLU A 109 -9.32 16.95 17.66
N GLY A 110 -8.20 17.05 18.37
CA GLY A 110 -7.99 16.41 19.68
C GLY A 110 -7.88 14.88 19.63
N LYS A 111 -7.66 14.30 18.46
CA LYS A 111 -7.58 12.85 18.25
C LYS A 111 -6.22 12.26 18.60
N ILE A 112 -5.18 13.09 18.61
CA ILE A 112 -3.81 12.71 18.97
C ILE A 112 -3.20 13.77 19.88
N ALA A 113 -2.28 13.36 20.74
CA ALA A 113 -1.58 14.26 21.67
C ALA A 113 -0.35 14.95 21.04
N ASP A 114 0.21 14.38 19.97
CA ASP A 114 1.42 14.87 19.32
C ASP A 114 1.30 14.80 17.79
N LYS A 115 1.59 15.94 17.14
CA LYS A 115 1.55 16.07 15.67
C LYS A 115 2.91 15.93 15.00
N HIS A 116 4.01 15.86 15.75
CA HIS A 116 5.36 15.87 15.19
C HIS A 116 5.62 14.63 14.33
N LEU A 117 6.28 14.86 13.20
CA LEU A 117 6.75 13.80 12.33
C LEU A 117 8.03 13.18 12.91
N ASN A 118 7.88 12.12 13.69
CA ASN A 118 8.99 11.27 14.07
C ASN A 118 9.43 10.37 12.89
N VAL A 119 10.54 9.66 13.06
CA VAL A 119 11.13 8.78 12.02
C VAL A 119 10.11 7.77 11.49
N ASN A 120 9.27 7.21 12.37
CA ASN A 120 8.26 6.24 11.99
C ASN A 120 7.18 6.85 11.07
N ARG A 121 6.70 8.04 11.39
CA ARG A 121 5.73 8.76 10.55
C ARG A 121 6.35 9.20 9.22
N GLN A 122 7.63 9.61 9.23
CA GLN A 122 8.37 9.95 8.00
C GLN A 122 8.57 8.75 7.08
N LYS A 123 8.65 7.52 7.62
CA LYS A 123 8.74 6.28 6.86
C LYS A 123 7.66 6.17 5.78
N MET A 124 6.43 6.61 6.09
CA MET A 124 5.31 6.57 5.14
C MET A 124 5.49 7.48 3.91
N ALA A 125 6.48 8.40 3.95
CA ALA A 125 6.80 9.27 2.82
C ALA A 125 7.87 8.69 1.88
N TYR A 126 8.45 7.53 2.21
CA TYR A 126 9.36 6.84 1.31
C TYR A 126 8.57 6.02 0.30
N VAL A 127 8.73 6.35 -0.97
CA VAL A 127 8.00 5.73 -2.09
C VAL A 127 8.98 5.31 -3.19
N PRO A 128 8.64 4.33 -4.03
CA PRO A 128 9.45 4.03 -5.20
C PRO A 128 9.64 5.28 -6.06
N LYS A 129 10.84 5.51 -6.53
CA LYS A 129 11.23 6.73 -7.29
C LYS A 129 10.40 6.93 -8.56
N SER A 130 10.05 5.84 -9.24
CA SER A 130 9.22 5.87 -10.46
C SER A 130 7.72 5.97 -10.17
N ALA A 131 7.30 5.97 -8.90
CA ALA A 131 5.90 5.93 -8.54
C ALA A 131 5.15 7.21 -8.89
N ILE A 132 3.94 7.04 -9.41
CA ILE A 132 2.94 8.11 -9.48
C ILE A 132 2.16 8.11 -8.17
N LEU A 133 2.13 9.25 -7.50
CA LEU A 133 1.45 9.40 -6.21
C LEU A 133 -0.06 9.52 -6.40
N LEU A 134 -0.80 8.72 -5.66
CA LEU A 134 -2.24 8.76 -5.58
C LEU A 134 -2.65 9.43 -4.27
N LYS A 135 -3.48 10.46 -4.36
CA LYS A 135 -3.95 11.21 -3.19
C LYS A 135 -4.81 10.31 -2.29
N ASN A 136 -4.49 10.29 -1.01
CA ASN A 136 -5.32 9.68 0.02
C ASN A 136 -6.08 10.78 0.79
N SER A 137 -7.40 10.79 0.69
CA SER A 137 -8.24 11.76 1.41
C SER A 137 -8.68 11.30 2.80
N VAL A 138 -8.39 10.04 3.17
CA VAL A 138 -8.91 9.39 4.39
C VAL A 138 -7.81 9.09 5.40
N GLY A 139 -6.63 8.67 4.93
CA GLY A 139 -5.50 8.27 5.78
C GLY A 139 -4.24 9.10 5.56
N ALA A 140 -3.20 8.84 6.35
CA ALA A 140 -1.92 9.54 6.29
C ALA A 140 -1.05 9.10 5.08
N ALA A 141 -0.97 7.78 4.83
CA ALA A 141 -0.08 7.26 3.80
C ALA A 141 -0.61 7.58 2.39
N CYS A 142 0.27 8.04 1.51
CA CYS A 142 -0.06 8.19 0.08
C CYS A 142 -0.27 6.82 -0.56
N GLY A 143 -1.20 6.73 -1.50
CA GLY A 143 -1.22 5.62 -2.44
C GLY A 143 -0.14 5.80 -3.50
N VAL A 144 0.32 4.70 -4.08
CA VAL A 144 1.28 4.73 -5.18
C VAL A 144 0.79 3.88 -6.35
N TYR A 145 1.12 4.33 -7.55
CA TYR A 145 0.96 3.54 -8.75
C TYR A 145 2.34 3.38 -9.39
N VAL A 146 2.72 2.15 -9.67
CA VAL A 146 4.00 1.81 -10.29
C VAL A 146 3.73 0.95 -11.52
N LYS A 147 4.43 1.25 -12.60
CA LYS A 147 4.39 0.45 -13.82
C LYS A 147 5.73 -0.24 -14.02
N LYS A 148 5.70 -1.56 -14.29
CA LYS A 148 6.87 -2.33 -14.68
C LYS A 148 6.56 -3.08 -15.97
N ASP A 149 7.23 -2.72 -17.08
CA ASP A 149 6.98 -3.28 -18.41
C ASP A 149 5.48 -3.17 -18.77
N ASP A 150 4.81 -4.30 -18.99
CA ASP A 150 3.36 -4.38 -19.27
C ASP A 150 2.50 -4.61 -18.02
N PHE A 151 3.09 -4.54 -16.80
CA PHE A 151 2.40 -4.79 -15.54
C PHE A 151 2.13 -3.49 -14.77
N HIS A 152 1.07 -3.50 -13.99
CA HIS A 152 0.58 -2.37 -13.21
C HIS A 152 0.31 -2.75 -11.76
#